data_13f67b101790628ffb74045fa41bdc9d
#
_entry.id   13f67b101790628ffb74045fa41bdc9d
#
_cell.length_a   1.000
_cell.length_b   1.000
_cell.length_c   1.000
_cell.angle_alpha   90.00
_cell.angle_beta   90.00
_cell.angle_gamma   90.00
#
_symmetry.space_group_name_H-M   'P 1'
#
loop_
_entity.id
_entity.type
_entity.pdbx_description
1 polymer ?
#
loop_
_entity_poly.entity_id
_entity_poly.type
_entity_poly.pdbx_seq_one_letter_code
_entity_poly.pdbx_strand_id
1 'polypeptide(L)'
;MKKKAFLVFSVVLALVLVGSGSLFAKEIKVLSQFPMSGPVGALPEFGWGYIDGMNWVNGEGGGVNGKKITWYLEDFRYDPTVEVANFNKYTAEHKKDEFLMATGYITGGLKPLIDKVNKEEKIPWLDGSYSTEIFGPEGGPSKYPYYYSLGATYGDQIKVLIKWIKESYKGPGNPKVGLVYSPTAWGRDGIPEGKAYAKQKGVDIVAEIEYPYTATDATNECMALRKAKAQYVIYHGYSGAGSYTAIFFKTAKKILKDVQLTGTHYTTSRMPILVCQEAFDGYVGVATRPFLDAVPRDKTPMDNKMVKLAHDFAKKYRPEEYKKELAGGIKDMFLYMEGLTYALMIQKTLKDADKAGDLTREGVKKALDKMVWDFDGTFGGKKFAYKSHTIPMIGLFKAKVQMVKMGDKQVPTGGVYPIGDWINTDEIKW
;
A
#
# COMPACT_ATOMS: atom_id res chain seq x y z
N MET A 1 1.92 40.63 60.11
CA MET A 1 1.40 40.79 58.73
C MET A 1 2.44 40.54 57.61
N LYS A 2 3.73 40.82 57.81
CA LYS A 2 4.77 40.66 56.75
C LYS A 2 5.12 39.20 56.35
N LYS A 3 4.98 38.22 57.27
CA LYS A 3 5.26 36.79 56.93
C LYS A 3 4.18 36.09 56.11
N LYS A 4 2.91 36.50 56.15
CA LYS A 4 1.83 35.94 55.32
C LYS A 4 1.87 36.44 53.87
N ALA A 5 2.32 37.64 53.65
CA ALA A 5 2.46 38.23 52.28
C ALA A 5 3.60 37.53 51.50
N PHE A 6 4.67 37.11 52.17
CA PHE A 6 5.78 36.43 51.49
C PHE A 6 5.44 34.99 51.07
N LEU A 7 4.59 34.30 51.83
CA LEU A 7 4.17 32.95 51.50
C LEU A 7 3.20 32.95 50.30
N VAL A 8 2.31 33.93 50.23
CA VAL A 8 1.34 34.04 49.09
C VAL A 8 2.10 34.42 47.79
N PHE A 9 3.14 35.27 47.86
CA PHE A 9 3.92 35.62 46.68
C PHE A 9 4.78 34.46 46.18
N SER A 10 5.31 33.61 47.06
CA SER A 10 6.10 32.44 46.68
C SER A 10 5.22 31.36 46.06
N VAL A 11 3.99 31.16 46.51
CA VAL A 11 3.03 30.18 45.95
C VAL A 11 2.52 30.67 44.58
N VAL A 12 2.26 31.97 44.40
CA VAL A 12 1.87 32.53 43.08
C VAL A 12 3.01 32.45 42.07
N LEU A 13 4.28 32.72 42.51
CA LEU A 13 5.45 32.59 41.66
C LEU A 13 5.74 31.13 41.27
N ALA A 14 5.54 30.18 42.19
CA ALA A 14 5.66 28.74 41.91
C ALA A 14 4.56 28.22 40.96
N LEU A 15 3.32 28.73 41.10
CA LEU A 15 2.22 28.42 40.17
C LEU A 15 2.43 29.02 38.77
N VAL A 16 3.03 30.21 38.66
CA VAL A 16 3.38 30.83 37.39
C VAL A 16 4.55 30.09 36.72
N LEU A 17 5.52 29.55 37.48
CA LEU A 17 6.62 28.76 36.95
C LEU A 17 6.21 27.34 36.53
N VAL A 18 5.18 26.75 37.15
CA VAL A 18 4.60 25.45 36.73
C VAL A 18 3.71 25.61 35.50
N GLY A 19 3.08 26.80 35.31
CA GLY A 19 2.27 27.12 34.14
C GLY A 19 3.04 27.50 32.88
N SER A 20 4.32 27.87 33.00
CA SER A 20 5.16 28.32 31.87
C SER A 20 5.96 27.21 31.19
N GLY A 21 5.84 25.95 31.66
CA GLY A 21 6.51 24.79 31.06
C GLY A 21 5.85 24.24 29.78
N SER A 22 4.76 24.84 29.31
CA SER A 22 4.07 24.35 28.11
C SER A 22 4.15 25.28 26.89
N LEU A 23 5.08 26.26 26.88
CA LEU A 23 5.06 27.35 25.90
C LEU A 23 5.75 27.06 24.57
N PHE A 24 6.42 25.94 24.38
CA PHE A 24 6.98 25.55 23.07
C PHE A 24 6.95 24.02 22.89
N ALA A 25 5.75 23.43 22.89
CA ALA A 25 5.66 22.09 22.34
C ALA A 25 6.10 22.16 20.87
N LYS A 26 7.22 21.51 20.54
CA LYS A 26 7.75 21.45 19.17
C LYS A 26 6.60 21.03 18.26
N GLU A 27 6.29 21.84 17.26
CA GLU A 27 5.27 21.53 16.26
C GLU A 27 5.66 20.25 15.52
N ILE A 28 4.74 19.31 15.43
CA ILE A 28 4.95 18.05 14.72
C ILE A 28 4.54 18.27 13.27
N LYS A 29 5.49 18.28 12.34
CA LYS A 29 5.23 18.49 10.92
C LYS A 29 5.55 17.25 10.11
N VAL A 30 4.67 16.92 9.14
CA VAL A 30 4.81 15.82 8.19
C VAL A 30 4.60 16.37 6.78
N LEU A 31 5.50 16.02 5.86
CA LEU A 31 5.35 16.30 4.44
C LEU A 31 4.76 15.08 3.73
N SER A 32 3.65 15.25 3.05
CA SER A 32 2.97 14.16 2.35
C SER A 32 2.76 14.48 0.89
N GLN A 33 2.98 13.47 0.05
CA GLN A 33 2.82 13.56 -1.39
C GLN A 33 2.02 12.36 -1.88
N PHE A 34 0.89 12.63 -2.55
CA PHE A 34 0.03 11.60 -3.10
C PHE A 34 -0.45 11.95 -4.50
N PRO A 35 -0.73 10.95 -5.35
CA PRO A 35 -1.28 11.18 -6.68
C PRO A 35 -2.80 11.36 -6.56
N MET A 36 -3.25 12.60 -6.38
CA MET A 36 -4.68 12.93 -6.25
C MET A 36 -5.32 13.22 -7.60
N SER A 37 -4.53 13.50 -8.61
CA SER A 37 -4.94 13.70 -10.00
C SER A 37 -3.99 12.99 -10.97
N GLY A 38 -4.22 13.12 -12.27
CA GLY A 38 -3.32 12.60 -13.30
C GLY A 38 -3.92 11.44 -14.13
N PRO A 39 -3.10 10.79 -14.98
CA PRO A 39 -3.59 9.88 -16.01
C PRO A 39 -4.10 8.53 -15.50
N VAL A 40 -3.86 8.18 -14.26
CA VAL A 40 -4.22 6.88 -13.66
C VAL A 40 -5.48 7.02 -12.79
N GLY A 41 -6.49 7.45 -13.37
CA GLY A 41 -7.87 7.85 -13.04
C GLY A 41 -8.57 7.51 -11.73
N ALA A 42 -8.14 6.61 -10.85
CA ALA A 42 -8.86 6.30 -9.59
C ALA A 42 -8.07 6.64 -8.32
N LEU A 43 -7.04 7.45 -8.44
CA LEU A 43 -6.11 7.75 -7.37
C LEU A 43 -6.57 8.80 -6.34
N PRO A 44 -7.59 9.69 -6.59
CA PRO A 44 -8.08 10.59 -5.55
C PRO A 44 -8.49 9.90 -4.26
N GLU A 45 -9.03 8.69 -4.34
CA GLU A 45 -9.45 7.91 -3.17
C GLU A 45 -8.28 7.63 -2.22
N PHE A 46 -7.08 7.49 -2.74
CA PHE A 46 -5.87 7.32 -1.96
C PHE A 46 -5.61 8.55 -1.06
N GLY A 47 -5.59 9.74 -1.67
CA GLY A 47 -5.45 11.01 -0.94
C GLY A 47 -6.61 11.24 0.04
N TRP A 48 -7.83 10.85 -0.32
CA TRP A 48 -8.98 10.96 0.58
C TRP A 48 -8.80 10.13 1.85
N GLY A 49 -8.37 8.88 1.73
CA GLY A 49 -8.11 8.03 2.88
C GLY A 49 -7.04 8.61 3.82
N TYR A 50 -6.00 9.21 3.25
CA TYR A 50 -4.98 9.93 4.01
C TYR A 50 -5.53 11.16 4.74
N ILE A 51 -6.23 12.05 4.02
CA ILE A 51 -6.79 13.28 4.57
C ILE A 51 -7.75 12.96 5.72
N ASP A 52 -8.67 12.03 5.51
CA ASP A 52 -9.68 11.66 6.49
C ASP A 52 -9.04 10.97 7.71
N GLY A 53 -8.02 10.13 7.47
CA GLY A 53 -7.20 9.54 8.52
C GLY A 53 -6.47 10.59 9.36
N MET A 54 -5.84 11.59 8.74
CA MET A 54 -5.13 12.66 9.46
C MET A 54 -6.08 13.59 10.21
N ASN A 55 -7.27 13.85 9.67
CA ASN A 55 -8.30 14.57 10.38
C ASN A 55 -8.76 13.82 11.64
N TRP A 56 -8.96 12.50 11.53
CA TRP A 56 -9.27 11.68 12.69
C TRP A 56 -8.11 11.64 13.69
N VAL A 57 -6.87 11.49 13.22
CA VAL A 57 -5.67 11.52 14.07
C VAL A 57 -5.65 12.80 14.92
N ASN A 58 -5.88 13.94 14.30
CA ASN A 58 -5.86 15.24 14.99
C ASN A 58 -7.13 15.55 15.83
N GLY A 59 -8.18 14.78 15.62
CA GLY A 59 -9.44 14.87 16.35
C GLY A 59 -9.59 13.73 17.36
N GLU A 60 -10.45 12.77 17.05
CA GLU A 60 -10.84 11.65 17.92
C GLU A 60 -9.67 10.68 18.23
N GLY A 61 -8.69 10.58 17.33
CA GLY A 61 -7.48 9.78 17.51
C GLY A 61 -6.50 10.33 18.56
N GLY A 62 -6.77 11.55 19.09
CA GLY A 62 -6.02 12.16 20.18
C GLY A 62 -4.61 12.61 19.82
N GLY A 63 -4.34 12.83 18.53
CA GLY A 63 -3.05 13.32 18.03
C GLY A 63 -1.87 12.41 18.38
N VAL A 64 -0.75 13.01 18.66
CA VAL A 64 0.47 12.38 19.20
C VAL A 64 0.54 12.65 20.69
N ASN A 65 -0.07 11.81 21.51
CA ASN A 65 -0.16 11.98 22.95
C ASN A 65 -0.71 13.39 23.34
N GLY A 66 -1.78 13.82 22.68
CA GLY A 66 -2.42 15.12 22.88
C GLY A 66 -1.89 16.25 21.99
N LYS A 67 -0.79 16.07 21.27
CA LYS A 67 -0.24 17.05 20.33
C LYS A 67 -0.82 16.85 18.93
N LYS A 68 -1.16 17.94 18.24
CA LYS A 68 -1.61 17.87 16.85
C LYS A 68 -0.44 17.73 15.88
N ILE A 69 -0.70 17.12 14.74
CA ILE A 69 0.21 17.04 13.60
C ILE A 69 -0.19 18.12 12.59
N THR A 70 0.73 18.99 12.24
CA THR A 70 0.61 19.81 11.04
C THR A 70 1.12 19.02 9.85
N TRP A 71 0.28 18.78 8.87
CA TRP A 71 0.64 18.01 7.69
C TRP A 71 0.43 18.82 6.42
N TYR A 72 1.39 18.68 5.52
CA TYR A 72 1.40 19.30 4.20
C TYR A 72 1.11 18.22 3.18
N LEU A 73 0.27 18.52 2.20
CA LEU A 73 -0.14 17.56 1.19
C LEU A 73 0.05 18.16 -0.20
N GLU A 74 0.85 17.47 -1.01
CA GLU A 74 1.10 17.84 -2.40
C GLU A 74 0.54 16.77 -3.35
N ASP A 75 -0.12 17.22 -4.40
CA ASP A 75 -0.53 16.36 -5.51
C ASP A 75 0.60 16.29 -6.54
N PHE A 76 1.24 15.15 -6.67
CA PHE A 76 2.28 14.95 -7.69
C PHE A 76 1.75 14.33 -9.01
N ARG A 77 0.44 14.19 -9.17
CA ARG A 77 -0.26 13.81 -10.43
C ARG A 77 0.20 12.47 -11.03
N TYR A 78 0.72 11.55 -10.23
CA TYR A 78 1.36 10.31 -10.66
C TYR A 78 2.57 10.55 -11.60
N ASP A 79 3.27 11.67 -11.45
CA ASP A 79 4.46 12.04 -12.20
C ASP A 79 5.69 12.02 -11.26
N PRO A 80 6.65 11.11 -11.48
CA PRO A 80 7.85 11.03 -10.64
C PRO A 80 8.68 12.30 -10.63
N THR A 81 8.66 13.09 -11.72
CA THR A 81 9.39 14.37 -11.79
C THR A 81 8.76 15.39 -10.86
N VAL A 82 7.44 15.42 -10.78
CA VAL A 82 6.71 16.32 -9.87
C VAL A 82 6.93 15.91 -8.42
N GLU A 83 6.90 14.60 -8.09
CA GLU A 83 7.20 14.11 -6.73
C GLU A 83 8.60 14.56 -6.27
N VAL A 84 9.61 14.39 -7.13
CA VAL A 84 10.98 14.85 -6.86
C VAL A 84 11.05 16.37 -6.70
N ALA A 85 10.39 17.12 -7.57
CA ALA A 85 10.39 18.59 -7.52
C ALA A 85 9.72 19.12 -6.25
N ASN A 86 8.60 18.56 -5.85
CA ASN A 86 7.91 18.92 -4.61
C ASN A 86 8.81 18.70 -3.38
N PHE A 87 9.43 17.52 -3.25
CA PHE A 87 10.32 17.25 -2.12
C PHE A 87 11.51 18.22 -2.09
N ASN A 88 12.12 18.49 -3.25
CA ASN A 88 13.23 19.44 -3.36
C ASN A 88 12.82 20.86 -2.95
N LYS A 89 11.64 21.31 -3.39
CA LYS A 89 11.07 22.61 -3.02
C LYS A 89 10.92 22.72 -1.50
N TYR A 90 10.21 21.77 -0.87
CA TYR A 90 9.95 21.83 0.57
C TYR A 90 11.23 21.76 1.40
N THR A 91 12.20 20.93 1.02
CA THR A 91 13.49 20.86 1.74
C THR A 91 14.37 22.09 1.54
N ALA A 92 14.17 22.88 0.47
CA ALA A 92 14.86 24.15 0.26
C ALA A 92 14.18 25.33 0.99
N GLU A 93 12.85 25.33 1.07
CA GLU A 93 12.07 26.44 1.66
C GLU A 93 11.95 26.36 3.20
N HIS A 94 12.14 25.17 3.78
CA HIS A 94 11.99 24.93 5.21
C HIS A 94 13.31 24.61 5.90
N LYS A 95 13.36 24.86 7.21
CA LYS A 95 14.55 24.55 8.01
C LYS A 95 14.79 23.04 8.03
N LYS A 96 16.06 22.65 8.06
CA LYS A 96 16.43 21.27 8.29
C LYS A 96 15.78 20.78 9.59
N ASP A 97 15.28 19.54 9.58
CA ASP A 97 14.56 18.91 10.69
C ASP A 97 13.19 19.53 11.05
N GLU A 98 12.65 20.42 10.23
CA GLU A 98 11.31 20.96 10.44
C GLU A 98 10.25 19.88 10.24
N PHE A 99 10.39 19.06 9.19
CA PHE A 99 9.57 17.88 8.98
C PHE A 99 10.20 16.66 9.67
N LEU A 100 9.41 15.94 10.46
CA LEU A 100 9.86 14.73 11.14
C LEU A 100 9.77 13.48 10.26
N MET A 101 8.85 13.48 9.32
CA MET A 101 8.61 12.40 8.36
C MET A 101 8.20 12.97 7.01
N ALA A 102 8.42 12.19 5.95
CA ALA A 102 7.86 12.42 4.63
C ALA A 102 7.18 11.16 4.09
N THR A 103 6.32 11.33 3.10
CA THR A 103 5.67 10.22 2.39
C THR A 103 5.78 10.38 0.89
N GLY A 104 5.71 9.27 0.17
CA GLY A 104 5.64 9.19 -1.28
C GLY A 104 4.90 7.94 -1.74
N TYR A 105 4.81 7.74 -3.04
CA TYR A 105 4.03 6.63 -3.58
C TYR A 105 4.62 5.95 -4.82
N ILE A 106 5.40 6.63 -5.61
CA ILE A 106 5.77 6.12 -6.94
C ILE A 106 7.23 5.62 -7.00
N THR A 107 7.42 4.37 -7.45
CA THR A 107 8.77 3.76 -7.58
C THR A 107 9.76 4.61 -8.38
N GLY A 108 9.28 5.29 -9.43
CA GLY A 108 10.11 6.19 -10.24
C GLY A 108 10.59 7.44 -9.52
N GLY A 109 9.90 7.90 -8.50
CA GLY A 109 10.27 9.05 -7.66
C GLY A 109 11.27 8.71 -6.56
N LEU A 110 11.23 7.46 -6.04
CA LEU A 110 12.13 7.01 -4.97
C LEU A 110 13.61 7.07 -5.37
N LYS A 111 13.96 6.54 -6.55
CA LYS A 111 15.36 6.40 -6.98
C LYS A 111 16.12 7.72 -7.09
N PRO A 112 15.57 8.78 -7.71
CA PRO A 112 16.23 10.08 -7.75
C PRO A 112 16.43 10.74 -6.38
N LEU A 113 15.61 10.36 -5.38
CA LEU A 113 15.65 10.93 -4.03
C LEU A 113 16.52 10.15 -3.04
N ILE A 114 17.11 9.01 -3.43
CA ILE A 114 17.85 8.11 -2.53
C ILE A 114 18.88 8.87 -1.69
N ASP A 115 19.78 9.60 -2.33
CA ASP A 115 20.86 10.28 -1.63
C ASP A 115 20.32 11.42 -0.76
N LYS A 116 19.41 12.21 -1.28
CA LYS A 116 18.80 13.30 -0.54
C LYS A 116 18.08 12.82 0.72
N VAL A 117 17.25 11.79 0.62
CA VAL A 117 16.51 11.22 1.76
C VAL A 117 17.43 10.57 2.77
N ASN A 118 18.38 9.73 2.32
CA ASN A 118 19.18 8.89 3.22
C ASN A 118 20.47 9.55 3.72
N LYS A 119 21.09 10.46 2.96
CA LYS A 119 22.40 11.05 3.29
C LYS A 119 22.30 12.51 3.72
N GLU A 120 21.51 13.31 2.98
CA GLU A 120 21.43 14.75 3.21
C GLU A 120 20.41 15.09 4.29
N GLU A 121 19.13 14.74 4.04
CA GLU A 121 18.02 15.07 4.94
C GLU A 121 17.93 14.11 6.12
N LYS A 122 18.21 12.83 5.92
CA LYS A 122 18.03 11.78 6.92
C LYS A 122 16.61 11.80 7.48
N ILE A 123 15.62 11.84 6.58
CA ILE A 123 14.21 11.94 6.92
C ILE A 123 13.51 10.59 6.72
N PRO A 124 12.88 10.01 7.75
CA PRO A 124 12.05 8.82 7.59
C PRO A 124 10.98 9.04 6.53
N TRP A 125 11.01 8.18 5.50
CA TRP A 125 10.12 8.25 4.34
C TRP A 125 9.25 7.00 4.26
N LEU A 126 7.94 7.14 4.46
CA LEU A 126 6.97 6.07 4.23
C LEU A 126 6.53 6.07 2.77
N ASP A 127 6.58 4.92 2.12
CA ASP A 127 6.24 4.81 0.70
C ASP A 127 5.27 3.66 0.39
N GLY A 128 4.37 3.92 -0.55
CA GLY A 128 3.48 2.90 -1.13
C GLY A 128 4.09 2.18 -2.33
N SER A 129 5.31 2.52 -2.71
CA SER A 129 6.10 1.67 -3.58
C SER A 129 6.60 0.47 -2.79
N TYR A 130 6.47 -0.69 -3.40
CA TYR A 130 6.98 -1.96 -2.85
C TYR A 130 8.22 -2.40 -3.60
N SER A 131 9.11 -1.44 -3.89
CA SER A 131 10.29 -1.66 -4.73
C SER A 131 11.20 -2.75 -4.17
N THR A 132 11.45 -3.76 -4.96
CA THR A 132 12.38 -4.86 -4.64
C THR A 132 13.81 -4.35 -4.60
N GLU A 133 14.17 -3.42 -5.49
CA GLU A 133 15.52 -2.82 -5.53
C GLU A 133 15.82 -2.00 -4.27
N ILE A 134 14.81 -1.31 -3.72
CA ILE A 134 14.97 -0.47 -2.53
C ILE A 134 14.84 -1.29 -1.23
N PHE A 135 13.84 -2.16 -1.15
CA PHE A 135 13.47 -2.85 0.09
C PHE A 135 13.81 -4.34 0.11
N GLY A 136 14.18 -4.91 -1.01
CA GLY A 136 14.55 -6.33 -1.13
C GLY A 136 15.99 -6.62 -0.67
N PRO A 137 16.50 -7.83 -0.96
CA PRO A 137 17.81 -8.31 -0.46
C PRO A 137 19.01 -7.43 -0.84
N GLU A 138 18.94 -6.76 -1.99
CA GLU A 138 20.04 -5.88 -2.47
C GLU A 138 19.95 -4.44 -1.92
N GLY A 139 18.84 -4.10 -1.29
CA GLY A 139 18.55 -2.79 -0.68
C GLY A 139 18.43 -2.89 0.82
N GLY A 140 17.27 -2.49 1.34
CA GLY A 140 16.87 -2.62 2.73
C GLY A 140 17.56 -1.65 3.70
N PRO A 141 17.41 -1.88 5.01
CA PRO A 141 17.81 -0.93 6.06
C PRO A 141 19.31 -0.62 6.10
N SER A 142 20.16 -1.55 5.69
CA SER A 142 21.62 -1.34 5.66
C SER A 142 22.06 -0.36 4.59
N LYS A 143 21.34 -0.31 3.47
CA LYS A 143 21.67 0.55 2.32
C LYS A 143 20.83 1.82 2.27
N TYR A 144 19.54 1.70 2.64
CA TYR A 144 18.56 2.79 2.60
C TYR A 144 17.86 2.97 3.96
N PRO A 145 18.59 3.43 4.99
CA PRO A 145 18.14 3.39 6.39
C PRO A 145 16.94 4.28 6.70
N TYR A 146 16.52 5.16 5.81
CA TYR A 146 15.39 6.07 6.03
C TYR A 146 14.19 5.80 5.12
N TYR A 147 14.26 4.80 4.23
CA TYR A 147 13.11 4.37 3.44
C TYR A 147 12.35 3.23 4.11
N TYR A 148 11.01 3.29 4.09
CA TYR A 148 10.09 2.35 4.71
C TYR A 148 8.92 2.09 3.78
N SER A 149 8.71 0.84 3.37
CA SER A 149 7.59 0.43 2.52
C SER A 149 6.38 0.02 3.35
N LEU A 150 5.20 0.37 2.90
CA LEU A 150 3.94 -0.02 3.55
C LEU A 150 3.41 -1.40 3.11
N GLY A 151 4.18 -2.19 2.43
CA GLY A 151 3.81 -3.55 2.01
C GLY A 151 5.02 -4.41 1.68
N ALA A 152 4.79 -5.69 1.43
CA ALA A 152 5.80 -6.63 0.95
C ALA A 152 6.25 -6.29 -0.47
N THR A 153 7.53 -6.52 -0.78
CA THR A 153 8.13 -6.15 -2.07
C THR A 153 7.41 -6.77 -3.27
N TYR A 154 7.55 -6.16 -4.44
CA TYR A 154 7.02 -6.74 -5.69
C TYR A 154 7.64 -8.11 -5.97
N GLY A 155 8.93 -8.29 -5.67
CA GLY A 155 9.61 -9.58 -5.76
C GLY A 155 8.99 -10.63 -4.85
N ASP A 156 8.72 -10.30 -3.58
CA ASP A 156 8.05 -11.22 -2.66
C ASP A 156 6.65 -11.60 -3.13
N GLN A 157 5.90 -10.64 -3.66
CA GLN A 157 4.57 -10.90 -4.23
C GLN A 157 4.65 -11.92 -5.37
N ILE A 158 5.61 -11.76 -6.29
CA ILE A 158 5.82 -12.68 -7.40
C ILE A 158 6.32 -14.05 -6.89
N LYS A 159 7.23 -14.08 -5.91
CA LYS A 159 7.72 -15.32 -5.30
C LYS A 159 6.60 -16.13 -4.64
N VAL A 160 5.70 -15.48 -3.92
CA VAL A 160 4.52 -16.13 -3.30
C VAL A 160 3.63 -16.76 -4.38
N LEU A 161 3.40 -16.05 -5.50
CA LEU A 161 2.64 -16.62 -6.62
C LEU A 161 3.36 -17.82 -7.26
N ILE A 162 4.65 -17.73 -7.49
CA ILE A 162 5.46 -18.83 -8.03
C ILE A 162 5.44 -20.06 -7.10
N LYS A 163 5.57 -19.82 -5.78
CA LYS A 163 5.44 -20.88 -4.78
C LYS A 163 4.07 -21.55 -4.87
N TRP A 164 2.99 -20.76 -4.88
CA TRP A 164 1.64 -21.27 -5.01
C TRP A 164 1.43 -22.06 -6.32
N ILE A 165 1.94 -21.55 -7.44
CA ILE A 165 1.87 -22.24 -8.75
C ILE A 165 2.57 -23.60 -8.65
N LYS A 166 3.78 -23.64 -8.10
CA LYS A 166 4.54 -24.90 -7.96
C LYS A 166 3.83 -25.93 -7.11
N GLU A 167 3.24 -25.52 -5.99
CA GLU A 167 2.52 -26.40 -5.06
C GLU A 167 1.16 -26.88 -5.63
N SER A 168 0.50 -26.03 -6.41
CA SER A 168 -0.81 -26.32 -7.00
C SER A 168 -0.71 -27.15 -8.28
N TYR A 169 0.42 -27.11 -8.98
CA TYR A 169 0.62 -27.79 -10.24
C TYR A 169 0.67 -29.32 -10.07
N LYS A 170 -0.13 -30.04 -10.85
CA LYS A 170 -0.22 -31.52 -10.82
C LYS A 170 0.13 -32.16 -12.17
N GLY A 171 0.55 -31.37 -13.14
CA GLY A 171 0.94 -31.87 -14.45
C GLY A 171 2.37 -32.43 -14.49
N PRO A 172 2.77 -33.02 -15.64
CA PRO A 172 4.15 -33.50 -15.85
C PRO A 172 5.13 -32.35 -16.06
N GLY A 173 6.36 -32.51 -15.55
CA GLY A 173 7.45 -31.55 -15.72
C GLY A 173 7.27 -30.29 -14.87
N ASN A 174 7.85 -29.20 -15.33
CA ASN A 174 7.74 -27.90 -14.67
C ASN A 174 6.49 -27.13 -15.13
N PRO A 175 5.83 -26.39 -14.24
CA PRO A 175 4.77 -25.47 -14.65
C PRO A 175 5.37 -24.33 -15.52
N LYS A 176 4.64 -23.95 -16.57
CA LYS A 176 5.04 -22.92 -17.54
C LYS A 176 4.30 -21.61 -17.26
N VAL A 177 5.05 -20.56 -16.97
CA VAL A 177 4.52 -19.26 -16.55
C VAL A 177 4.88 -18.18 -17.57
N GLY A 178 3.88 -17.39 -17.98
CA GLY A 178 4.08 -16.11 -18.65
C GLY A 178 4.07 -14.97 -17.64
N LEU A 179 5.01 -14.06 -17.74
CA LEU A 179 5.01 -12.80 -16.99
C LEU A 179 4.47 -11.68 -17.88
N VAL A 180 3.47 -10.95 -17.39
CA VAL A 180 2.89 -9.78 -18.07
C VAL A 180 2.92 -8.62 -17.10
N TYR A 181 3.59 -7.53 -17.46
CA TYR A 181 3.79 -6.42 -16.53
C TYR A 181 3.83 -5.06 -17.23
N SER A 182 3.60 -3.99 -16.45
CA SER A 182 3.67 -2.63 -16.95
C SER A 182 5.10 -2.23 -17.36
N PRO A 183 5.31 -1.52 -18.49
CA PRO A 183 6.62 -1.00 -18.91
C PRO A 183 7.08 0.22 -18.10
N THR A 184 6.82 0.24 -16.81
CA THR A 184 7.18 1.32 -15.88
C THR A 184 8.22 0.85 -14.88
N ALA A 185 8.80 1.78 -14.12
CA ALA A 185 9.78 1.44 -13.09
C ALA A 185 9.22 0.39 -12.09
N TRP A 186 7.98 0.58 -11.62
CA TRP A 186 7.37 -0.36 -10.70
C TRP A 186 7.02 -1.72 -11.34
N GLY A 187 6.59 -1.72 -12.61
CA GLY A 187 6.22 -2.97 -13.30
C GLY A 187 7.41 -3.87 -13.60
N ARG A 188 8.58 -3.29 -13.78
CA ARG A 188 9.83 -4.04 -14.03
C ARG A 188 10.55 -4.47 -12.75
N ASP A 189 10.29 -3.80 -11.64
CA ASP A 189 11.08 -3.87 -10.40
C ASP A 189 11.20 -5.30 -9.84
N GLY A 190 10.10 -6.01 -9.61
CA GLY A 190 10.11 -7.35 -9.03
C GLY A 190 10.41 -8.50 -10.00
N ILE A 191 10.51 -8.23 -11.31
CA ILE A 191 10.63 -9.27 -12.35
C ILE A 191 11.95 -10.06 -12.27
N PRO A 192 13.13 -9.42 -12.11
CA PRO A 192 14.40 -10.15 -12.01
C PRO A 192 14.41 -11.14 -10.84
N GLU A 193 13.98 -10.73 -9.66
CA GLU A 193 13.93 -11.57 -8.47
C GLU A 193 12.92 -12.72 -8.63
N GLY A 194 11.74 -12.44 -9.18
CA GLY A 194 10.76 -13.45 -9.51
C GLY A 194 11.29 -14.52 -10.47
N LYS A 195 12.00 -14.11 -11.52
CA LYS A 195 12.64 -15.04 -12.49
C LYS A 195 13.72 -15.91 -11.83
N ALA A 196 14.55 -15.31 -10.97
CA ALA A 196 15.59 -16.04 -10.24
C ALA A 196 14.95 -17.12 -9.32
N TYR A 197 13.90 -16.75 -8.60
CA TYR A 197 13.18 -17.67 -7.75
C TYR A 197 12.44 -18.77 -8.54
N ALA A 198 11.83 -18.44 -9.67
CA ALA A 198 11.19 -19.42 -10.55
C ALA A 198 12.19 -20.51 -11.00
N LYS A 199 13.39 -20.08 -11.45
CA LYS A 199 14.47 -21.01 -11.81
C LYS A 199 14.86 -21.92 -10.65
N GLN A 200 15.01 -21.37 -9.44
CA GLN A 200 15.36 -22.12 -8.23
C GLN A 200 14.28 -23.17 -7.89
N LYS A 201 13.01 -22.85 -8.08
CA LYS A 201 11.88 -23.75 -7.73
C LYS A 201 11.45 -24.68 -8.88
N GLY A 202 12.12 -24.69 -10.00
CA GLY A 202 11.73 -25.49 -11.15
C GLY A 202 10.37 -25.06 -11.70
N VAL A 203 10.25 -23.75 -11.99
CA VAL A 203 9.13 -23.12 -12.70
C VAL A 203 9.70 -22.45 -13.93
N ASP A 204 9.18 -22.79 -15.12
CA ASP A 204 9.70 -22.30 -16.38
C ASP A 204 9.01 -20.97 -16.74
N ILE A 205 9.77 -19.89 -16.78
CA ILE A 205 9.29 -18.63 -17.36
C ILE A 205 9.39 -18.73 -18.87
N VAL A 206 8.27 -18.91 -19.56
CA VAL A 206 8.21 -19.19 -21.00
C VAL A 206 7.88 -17.97 -21.86
N ALA A 207 7.41 -16.89 -21.25
CA ALA A 207 7.17 -15.62 -21.91
C ALA A 207 7.34 -14.46 -20.91
N GLU A 208 7.83 -13.32 -21.41
CA GLU A 208 7.99 -12.08 -20.68
C GLU A 208 7.47 -10.95 -21.57
N ILE A 209 6.42 -10.25 -21.13
CA ILE A 209 5.64 -9.34 -21.98
C ILE A 209 5.39 -8.03 -21.23
N GLU A 210 5.85 -6.94 -21.81
CA GLU A 210 5.46 -5.60 -21.37
C GLU A 210 4.10 -5.23 -21.94
N TYR A 211 3.17 -4.81 -21.09
CA TYR A 211 1.83 -4.45 -21.45
C TYR A 211 1.47 -3.05 -20.93
N PRO A 212 1.39 -2.03 -21.80
CA PRO A 212 1.27 -0.64 -21.37
C PRO A 212 -0.17 -0.25 -20.97
N TYR A 213 -0.30 0.78 -20.14
CA TYR A 213 -1.60 1.33 -19.72
C TYR A 213 -2.44 1.89 -20.86
N THR A 214 -1.80 2.25 -21.98
CA THR A 214 -2.44 2.80 -23.17
C THR A 214 -2.92 1.71 -24.14
N ALA A 215 -2.73 0.43 -23.80
CA ALA A 215 -3.13 -0.67 -24.65
C ALA A 215 -4.64 -0.67 -24.91
N THR A 216 -5.01 -0.76 -26.16
CA THR A 216 -6.40 -0.87 -26.64
C THR A 216 -6.74 -2.27 -27.16
N ASP A 217 -5.74 -3.15 -27.25
CA ASP A 217 -5.84 -4.56 -27.63
C ASP A 217 -4.82 -5.40 -26.85
N ALA A 218 -5.03 -6.70 -26.74
CA ALA A 218 -4.14 -7.65 -26.09
C ALA A 218 -3.98 -8.94 -26.90
N THR A 219 -4.37 -8.93 -28.16
CA THR A 219 -4.39 -10.14 -29.02
C THR A 219 -2.99 -10.67 -29.23
N ASN A 220 -2.03 -9.83 -29.54
CA ASN A 220 -0.63 -10.22 -29.80
C ASN A 220 0.01 -10.82 -28.55
N GLU A 221 -0.19 -10.20 -27.39
CA GLU A 221 0.31 -10.65 -26.11
C GLU A 221 -0.26 -12.03 -25.73
N CYS A 222 -1.57 -12.19 -25.87
CA CYS A 222 -2.23 -13.48 -25.62
C CYS A 222 -1.81 -14.56 -26.64
N MET A 223 -1.60 -14.20 -27.89
CA MET A 223 -1.07 -15.14 -28.90
C MET A 223 0.37 -15.56 -28.60
N ALA A 224 1.21 -14.63 -28.12
CA ALA A 224 2.57 -14.95 -27.68
C ALA A 224 2.56 -15.92 -26.50
N LEU A 225 1.73 -15.69 -25.50
CA LEU A 225 1.53 -16.60 -24.35
C LEU A 225 1.06 -17.99 -24.79
N ARG A 226 0.11 -18.05 -25.73
CA ARG A 226 -0.38 -19.32 -26.30
C ARG A 226 0.71 -20.05 -27.07
N LYS A 227 1.49 -19.36 -27.90
CA LYS A 227 2.62 -19.94 -28.64
C LYS A 227 3.69 -20.49 -27.69
N ALA A 228 3.96 -19.78 -26.59
CA ALA A 228 4.89 -20.21 -25.54
C ALA A 228 4.30 -21.35 -24.67
N LYS A 229 3.06 -21.76 -24.89
CA LYS A 229 2.34 -22.78 -24.10
C LYS A 229 2.31 -22.47 -22.61
N ALA A 230 2.13 -21.19 -22.25
CA ALA A 230 1.95 -20.79 -20.86
C ALA A 230 0.72 -21.51 -20.25
N GLN A 231 0.88 -22.01 -19.03
CA GLN A 231 -0.19 -22.65 -18.24
C GLN A 231 -0.70 -21.70 -17.15
N TYR A 232 0.15 -20.79 -16.74
CA TYR A 232 -0.14 -19.74 -15.78
C TYR A 232 0.32 -18.40 -16.35
N VAL A 233 -0.37 -17.34 -15.98
CA VAL A 233 0.07 -15.96 -16.24
C VAL A 233 0.13 -15.23 -14.92
N ILE A 234 1.28 -14.64 -14.60
CA ILE A 234 1.42 -13.65 -13.53
C ILE A 234 1.28 -12.27 -14.14
N TYR A 235 0.18 -11.60 -13.83
CA TYR A 235 -0.11 -10.25 -14.29
C TYR A 235 0.30 -9.24 -13.21
N HIS A 236 1.34 -8.46 -13.49
CA HIS A 236 1.82 -7.38 -12.63
C HIS A 236 1.42 -6.03 -13.22
N GLY A 237 0.14 -5.72 -13.12
CA GLY A 237 -0.51 -4.53 -13.64
C GLY A 237 -1.40 -3.86 -12.62
N TYR A 238 -2.06 -2.77 -13.02
CA TYR A 238 -2.96 -2.00 -12.18
C TYR A 238 -4.41 -2.08 -12.71
N SER A 239 -5.34 -2.42 -11.83
CA SER A 239 -6.75 -2.62 -12.22
C SER A 239 -7.68 -1.44 -11.90
N GLY A 240 -7.18 -0.42 -11.20
CA GLY A 240 -8.06 0.60 -10.59
C GLY A 240 -8.71 1.57 -11.57
N ALA A 241 -8.13 1.84 -12.75
CA ALA A 241 -8.64 2.89 -13.60
C ALA A 241 -8.76 2.51 -15.06
N GLY A 242 -8.44 1.29 -15.42
CA GLY A 242 -8.16 1.10 -16.80
C GLY A 242 -8.97 0.04 -17.51
N SER A 243 -9.46 0.43 -18.66
CA SER A 243 -9.89 -0.50 -19.67
C SER A 243 -8.81 -1.53 -20.05
N TYR A 244 -7.52 -1.18 -19.95
CA TYR A 244 -6.40 -2.05 -20.39
C TYR A 244 -6.34 -3.38 -19.66
N THR A 245 -6.52 -3.41 -18.34
CA THR A 245 -6.61 -4.67 -17.58
C THR A 245 -7.82 -5.49 -18.01
N ALA A 246 -8.98 -4.86 -18.21
CA ALA A 246 -10.17 -5.54 -18.70
C ALA A 246 -9.96 -6.08 -20.13
N ILE A 247 -9.30 -5.34 -20.99
CA ILE A 247 -8.94 -5.76 -22.35
C ILE A 247 -8.07 -7.01 -22.29
N PHE A 248 -6.99 -6.99 -21.48
CA PHE A 248 -6.12 -8.15 -21.33
C PHE A 248 -6.87 -9.38 -20.82
N PHE A 249 -7.61 -9.28 -19.71
CA PHE A 249 -8.29 -10.42 -19.10
C PHE A 249 -9.39 -10.99 -20.03
N LYS A 250 -10.19 -10.14 -20.66
CA LYS A 250 -11.23 -10.57 -21.61
C LYS A 250 -10.65 -11.23 -22.85
N THR A 251 -9.53 -10.70 -23.37
CA THR A 251 -8.81 -11.31 -24.50
C THR A 251 -8.15 -12.63 -24.09
N ALA A 252 -7.51 -12.66 -22.92
CA ALA A 252 -6.91 -13.88 -22.38
C ALA A 252 -7.96 -14.99 -22.20
N LYS A 253 -9.14 -14.69 -21.65
CA LYS A 253 -10.23 -15.66 -21.52
C LYS A 253 -10.66 -16.27 -22.86
N LYS A 254 -10.64 -15.49 -23.93
CA LYS A 254 -10.99 -15.97 -25.30
C LYS A 254 -9.89 -16.83 -25.92
N ILE A 255 -8.62 -16.40 -25.76
CA ILE A 255 -7.47 -16.97 -26.47
C ILE A 255 -6.77 -18.08 -25.65
N LEU A 256 -6.71 -17.94 -24.32
CA LEU A 256 -5.96 -18.78 -23.38
C LEU A 256 -6.91 -19.62 -22.50
N LYS A 257 -7.83 -20.37 -23.11
CA LYS A 257 -8.97 -21.02 -22.45
C LYS A 257 -8.65 -21.76 -21.15
N ASP A 258 -7.51 -22.48 -21.09
CA ASP A 258 -7.11 -23.33 -19.97
C ASP A 258 -5.98 -22.74 -19.12
N VAL A 259 -5.66 -21.46 -19.30
CA VAL A 259 -4.58 -20.78 -18.57
C VAL A 259 -5.11 -20.19 -17.28
N GLN A 260 -4.44 -20.51 -16.16
CA GLN A 260 -4.73 -19.89 -14.88
C GLN A 260 -4.15 -18.47 -14.82
N LEU A 261 -5.02 -17.48 -14.73
CA LEU A 261 -4.62 -16.09 -14.54
C LEU A 261 -4.35 -15.83 -13.06
N THR A 262 -3.22 -15.23 -12.78
CA THR A 262 -2.79 -14.82 -11.44
C THR A 262 -2.26 -13.39 -11.47
N GLY A 263 -2.06 -12.76 -10.33
CA GLY A 263 -1.43 -11.43 -10.32
C GLY A 263 -1.13 -10.89 -8.94
N THR A 264 -0.47 -9.74 -8.95
CA THR A 264 0.05 -9.06 -7.78
C THR A 264 -0.97 -8.13 -7.14
N HIS A 265 -0.55 -7.44 -6.08
CA HIS A 265 -1.36 -6.61 -5.20
C HIS A 265 -2.34 -5.68 -5.94
N TYR A 266 -1.86 -4.86 -6.89
CA TYR A 266 -2.68 -3.85 -7.55
C TYR A 266 -3.69 -4.43 -8.57
N THR A 267 -3.67 -5.73 -8.82
CA THR A 267 -4.67 -6.43 -9.64
C THR A 267 -5.63 -7.26 -8.77
N THR A 268 -5.32 -7.39 -7.47
CA THR A 268 -6.07 -8.26 -6.56
C THR A 268 -7.01 -7.42 -5.70
N SER A 269 -8.17 -7.08 -6.24
CA SER A 269 -9.22 -6.33 -5.56
C SER A 269 -10.59 -6.62 -6.20
N ARG A 270 -11.63 -5.96 -5.75
CA ARG A 270 -12.99 -6.09 -6.32
C ARG A 270 -13.14 -5.37 -7.66
N MET A 271 -12.38 -4.30 -7.89
CA MET A 271 -12.49 -3.52 -9.13
C MET A 271 -12.37 -4.37 -10.40
N PRO A 272 -11.42 -5.34 -10.52
CA PRO A 272 -11.37 -6.23 -11.67
C PRO A 272 -12.65 -7.03 -11.90
N ILE A 273 -13.38 -7.41 -10.84
CA ILE A 273 -14.67 -8.12 -10.99
C ILE A 273 -15.63 -7.30 -11.83
N LEU A 274 -15.69 -5.99 -11.58
CA LEU A 274 -16.60 -5.09 -12.28
C LEU A 274 -16.22 -4.88 -13.74
N VAL A 275 -14.94 -4.69 -14.02
CA VAL A 275 -14.45 -4.32 -15.36
C VAL A 275 -14.14 -5.55 -16.22
N CYS A 276 -13.61 -6.62 -15.65
CA CYS A 276 -13.28 -7.87 -16.36
C CYS A 276 -14.46 -8.84 -16.41
N GLN A 277 -15.42 -8.70 -15.47
CA GLN A 277 -16.61 -9.55 -15.35
C GLN A 277 -16.22 -11.04 -15.23
N GLU A 278 -16.90 -11.93 -15.91
CA GLU A 278 -16.64 -13.38 -15.91
C GLU A 278 -15.22 -13.79 -16.31
N ALA A 279 -14.49 -12.89 -17.00
CA ALA A 279 -13.09 -13.14 -17.33
C ALA A 279 -12.17 -13.12 -16.10
N PHE A 280 -12.63 -12.59 -14.98
CA PHE A 280 -11.89 -12.60 -13.71
C PHE A 280 -12.26 -13.80 -12.81
N ASP A 281 -13.23 -14.60 -13.18
CA ASP A 281 -13.62 -15.77 -12.38
C ASP A 281 -12.47 -16.79 -12.30
N GLY A 282 -12.20 -17.27 -11.09
CA GLY A 282 -11.11 -18.19 -10.81
C GLY A 282 -9.72 -17.57 -10.75
N TYR A 283 -9.56 -16.24 -10.98
CA TYR A 283 -8.29 -15.55 -10.78
C TYR A 283 -7.73 -15.81 -9.38
N VAL A 284 -6.40 -15.98 -9.29
CA VAL A 284 -5.69 -16.08 -8.00
C VAL A 284 -4.66 -14.96 -7.91
N GLY A 285 -4.70 -14.22 -6.83
CA GLY A 285 -3.78 -13.11 -6.64
C GLY A 285 -3.28 -12.96 -5.23
N VAL A 286 -2.29 -12.10 -5.07
CA VAL A 286 -1.76 -11.70 -3.76
C VAL A 286 -2.12 -10.26 -3.45
N ALA A 287 -2.32 -9.99 -2.17
CA ALA A 287 -2.47 -8.63 -1.65
C ALA A 287 -1.65 -8.45 -0.38
N THR A 288 -1.11 -7.25 -0.20
CA THR A 288 -0.33 -6.87 0.98
C THR A 288 -1.20 -6.26 2.07
N ARG A 289 -2.50 -6.11 1.82
CA ARG A 289 -3.52 -5.56 2.73
C ARG A 289 -4.85 -6.25 2.55
N PRO A 290 -5.71 -6.24 3.59
CA PRO A 290 -7.10 -6.61 3.43
C PRO A 290 -7.84 -5.58 2.58
N PHE A 291 -8.89 -6.00 1.93
CA PHE A 291 -9.85 -5.18 1.22
C PHE A 291 -11.27 -5.70 1.47
N LEU A 292 -12.28 -4.95 1.05
CA LEU A 292 -13.67 -5.16 1.41
C LEU A 292 -14.17 -6.61 1.30
N ASP A 293 -13.75 -7.33 0.27
CA ASP A 293 -14.19 -8.68 -0.01
C ASP A 293 -13.16 -9.76 0.40
N ALA A 294 -12.13 -9.39 1.14
CA ALA A 294 -11.09 -10.30 1.63
C ALA A 294 -11.46 -10.93 2.97
N VAL A 295 -12.69 -11.36 3.13
CA VAL A 295 -13.20 -12.05 4.32
C VAL A 295 -13.76 -13.40 3.94
N PRO A 296 -13.75 -14.40 4.86
CA PRO A 296 -14.46 -15.66 4.66
C PRO A 296 -15.93 -15.43 4.31
N ARG A 297 -16.52 -16.33 3.52
CA ARG A 297 -17.90 -16.17 3.02
C ARG A 297 -18.97 -16.09 4.11
N ASP A 298 -18.68 -16.62 5.27
CA ASP A 298 -19.54 -16.62 6.45
C ASP A 298 -19.42 -15.32 7.28
N LYS A 299 -18.51 -14.40 6.88
CA LYS A 299 -18.31 -13.13 7.54
C LYS A 299 -18.61 -11.97 6.60
N THR A 300 -19.02 -10.86 7.18
CA THR A 300 -19.20 -9.61 6.43
C THR A 300 -17.86 -8.88 6.29
N PRO A 301 -17.67 -8.03 5.26
CA PRO A 301 -16.51 -7.16 5.17
C PRO A 301 -16.25 -6.33 6.44
N MET A 302 -17.30 -5.98 7.15
CA MET A 302 -17.25 -5.16 8.37
C MET A 302 -16.66 -5.89 9.59
N ASP A 303 -16.44 -7.20 9.52
CA ASP A 303 -15.74 -7.95 10.57
C ASP A 303 -14.23 -7.64 10.61
N ASN A 304 -13.68 -7.11 9.52
CA ASN A 304 -12.32 -6.60 9.49
C ASN A 304 -12.28 -5.16 10.03
N LYS A 305 -11.52 -4.94 11.10
CA LYS A 305 -11.45 -3.63 11.77
C LYS A 305 -11.00 -2.50 10.85
N MET A 306 -10.04 -2.74 9.97
CA MET A 306 -9.55 -1.74 9.03
C MET A 306 -10.63 -1.37 8.00
N VAL A 307 -11.35 -2.36 7.49
CA VAL A 307 -12.48 -2.15 6.57
C VAL A 307 -13.57 -1.34 7.24
N LYS A 308 -13.94 -1.73 8.48
CA LYS A 308 -14.94 -0.99 9.25
C LYS A 308 -14.51 0.45 9.48
N LEU A 309 -13.28 0.67 9.91
CA LEU A 309 -12.72 2.01 10.15
C LEU A 309 -12.76 2.87 8.88
N ALA A 310 -12.35 2.30 7.74
CA ALA A 310 -12.40 2.99 6.45
C ALA A 310 -13.83 3.40 6.06
N HIS A 311 -14.81 2.53 6.26
CA HIS A 311 -16.23 2.86 6.04
C HIS A 311 -16.73 3.95 6.98
N ASP A 312 -16.42 3.86 8.27
CA ASP A 312 -16.86 4.84 9.26
C ASP A 312 -16.26 6.22 8.95
N PHE A 313 -15.00 6.29 8.55
CA PHE A 313 -14.34 7.55 8.15
C PHE A 313 -14.92 8.11 6.87
N ALA A 314 -15.07 7.30 5.82
CA ALA A 314 -15.65 7.76 4.57
C ALA A 314 -17.08 8.26 4.75
N LYS A 315 -17.90 7.58 5.54
CA LYS A 315 -19.27 8.05 5.89
C LYS A 315 -19.25 9.40 6.61
N LYS A 316 -18.30 9.61 7.50
CA LYS A 316 -18.20 10.80 8.33
C LYS A 316 -17.66 12.00 7.57
N TYR A 317 -16.54 11.81 6.86
CA TYR A 317 -15.78 12.91 6.26
C TYR A 317 -16.14 13.17 4.80
N ARG A 318 -16.74 12.17 4.10
CA ARG A 318 -17.09 12.20 2.67
C ARG A 318 -18.49 11.59 2.42
N PRO A 319 -19.53 12.09 3.06
CA PRO A 319 -20.85 11.45 2.99
C PRO A 319 -21.40 11.36 1.56
N GLU A 320 -21.15 12.35 0.71
CA GLU A 320 -21.66 12.37 -0.67
C GLU A 320 -20.88 11.42 -1.58
N GLU A 321 -19.55 11.42 -1.49
CA GLU A 321 -18.69 10.48 -2.23
C GLU A 321 -18.92 9.06 -1.76
N TYR A 322 -19.02 8.83 -0.44
CA TYR A 322 -19.34 7.53 0.10
C TYR A 322 -20.66 6.99 -0.44
N LYS A 323 -21.71 7.83 -0.44
CA LYS A 323 -23.03 7.45 -0.95
C LYS A 323 -23.00 7.13 -2.44
N LYS A 324 -22.28 7.92 -3.24
CA LYS A 324 -22.22 7.75 -4.70
C LYS A 324 -21.27 6.65 -5.15
N GLU A 325 -20.10 6.58 -4.55
CA GLU A 325 -18.97 5.86 -5.10
C GLU A 325 -18.51 4.68 -4.24
N LEU A 326 -18.60 4.78 -2.92
CA LEU A 326 -18.06 3.79 -2.01
C LEU A 326 -19.11 2.81 -1.46
N ALA A 327 -20.35 3.26 -1.24
CA ALA A 327 -21.44 2.40 -0.75
C ALA A 327 -22.21 1.70 -1.85
N GLY A 328 -22.08 2.12 -3.10
CA GLY A 328 -22.82 1.58 -4.26
C GLY A 328 -22.37 0.19 -4.71
N GLY A 329 -21.47 -0.47 -3.99
CA GLY A 329 -20.97 -1.80 -4.34
C GLY A 329 -20.07 -1.83 -5.57
N ILE A 330 -19.76 -0.66 -6.13
CA ILE A 330 -19.02 -0.52 -7.39
C ILE A 330 -17.51 -0.38 -7.16
N LYS A 331 -17.10 0.27 -6.05
CA LYS A 331 -15.69 0.43 -5.70
C LYS A 331 -15.41 -0.25 -4.37
N ASP A 332 -14.34 -1.02 -4.32
CA ASP A 332 -13.77 -1.45 -3.06
C ASP A 332 -13.04 -0.25 -2.42
N MET A 333 -12.93 -0.24 -1.13
CA MET A 333 -12.22 0.81 -0.40
C MET A 333 -10.69 0.61 -0.42
N PHE A 334 -10.16 -0.08 -1.43
CA PHE A 334 -8.78 -0.52 -1.50
C PHE A 334 -7.77 0.63 -1.43
N LEU A 335 -7.88 1.61 -2.34
CA LEU A 335 -6.99 2.78 -2.34
C LEU A 335 -7.24 3.71 -1.15
N TYR A 336 -8.49 3.84 -0.73
CA TYR A 336 -8.83 4.61 0.46
C TYR A 336 -8.18 4.01 1.72
N MET A 337 -8.24 2.70 1.89
CA MET A 337 -7.58 2.00 3.00
C MET A 337 -6.05 2.13 2.92
N GLU A 338 -5.49 2.18 1.73
CA GLU A 338 -4.06 2.42 1.55
C GLU A 338 -3.65 3.81 2.06
N GLY A 339 -4.38 4.85 1.68
CA GLY A 339 -4.19 6.20 2.21
C GLY A 339 -4.36 6.27 3.73
N LEU A 340 -5.41 5.63 4.26
CA LEU A 340 -5.65 5.56 5.71
C LEU A 340 -4.48 4.88 6.45
N THR A 341 -3.86 3.86 5.85
CA THR A 341 -2.70 3.17 6.43
C THR A 341 -1.55 4.13 6.73
N TYR A 342 -1.26 5.09 5.85
CA TYR A 342 -0.23 6.10 6.11
C TYR A 342 -0.53 6.92 7.36
N ALA A 343 -1.76 7.41 7.48
CA ALA A 343 -2.15 8.23 8.64
C ALA A 343 -1.98 7.46 9.97
N LEU A 344 -2.39 6.19 9.99
CA LEU A 344 -2.26 5.33 11.17
C LEU A 344 -0.79 4.99 11.48
N MET A 345 0.03 4.72 10.45
CA MET A 345 1.47 4.49 10.61
C MET A 345 2.19 5.73 11.13
N ILE A 346 1.90 6.90 10.59
CA ILE A 346 2.44 8.18 11.05
C ILE A 346 2.08 8.40 12.52
N GLN A 347 0.81 8.26 12.88
CA GLN A 347 0.37 8.44 14.26
C GLN A 347 1.07 7.48 15.22
N LYS A 348 1.07 6.19 14.89
CA LYS A 348 1.71 5.14 15.71
C LYS A 348 3.19 5.45 15.93
N THR A 349 3.91 5.73 14.86
CA THR A 349 5.35 6.02 14.89
C THR A 349 5.67 7.25 15.74
N LEU A 350 4.94 8.35 15.52
CA LEU A 350 5.16 9.59 16.26
C LEU A 350 4.77 9.46 17.75
N LYS A 351 3.72 8.68 18.07
CA LYS A 351 3.36 8.37 19.46
C LYS A 351 4.48 7.58 20.16
N ASP A 352 5.09 6.63 19.49
CA ASP A 352 6.15 5.82 20.06
C ASP A 352 7.45 6.64 20.24
N ALA A 353 7.80 7.49 19.27
CA ALA A 353 8.93 8.43 19.39
C ALA A 353 8.73 9.44 20.52
N ASP A 354 7.53 9.99 20.65
CA ASP A 354 7.19 10.94 21.73
C ASP A 354 7.23 10.29 23.12
N LYS A 355 6.73 9.05 23.24
CA LYS A 355 6.85 8.27 24.50
C LYS A 355 8.29 7.99 24.87
N ALA A 356 9.18 7.82 23.90
CA ALA A 356 10.60 7.66 24.11
C ALA A 356 11.32 8.99 24.42
N GLY A 357 10.62 10.13 24.40
CA GLY A 357 11.20 11.46 24.62
C GLY A 357 12.06 11.97 23.46
N ASP A 358 11.94 11.37 22.25
CA ASP A 358 12.80 11.66 21.10
C ASP A 358 11.95 11.97 19.85
N LEU A 359 11.30 13.16 19.82
CA LEU A 359 10.61 13.69 18.65
C LEU A 359 11.60 14.40 17.68
N THR A 360 12.59 13.62 17.23
CA THR A 360 13.53 13.99 16.16
C THR A 360 13.37 13.02 14.99
N ARG A 361 13.95 13.34 13.82
CA ARG A 361 13.97 12.39 12.69
C ARG A 361 14.61 11.06 13.08
N GLU A 362 15.69 11.10 13.87
CA GLU A 362 16.37 9.90 14.35
C GLU A 362 15.50 9.11 15.36
N GLY A 363 14.80 9.79 16.27
CA GLY A 363 13.86 9.15 17.20
C GLY A 363 12.68 8.51 16.45
N VAL A 364 12.15 9.16 15.43
CA VAL A 364 11.10 8.63 14.55
C VAL A 364 11.61 7.38 13.80
N LYS A 365 12.84 7.44 13.25
CA LYS A 365 13.50 6.28 12.65
C LYS A 365 13.60 5.11 13.64
N LYS A 366 14.11 5.35 14.85
CA LYS A 366 14.21 4.31 15.89
C LYS A 366 12.85 3.71 16.27
N ALA A 367 11.79 4.53 16.27
CA ALA A 367 10.44 4.06 16.53
C ALA A 367 9.93 3.14 15.40
N LEU A 368 10.21 3.46 14.15
CA LEU A 368 9.92 2.60 12.99
C LEU A 368 10.72 1.28 13.07
N ASP A 369 12.03 1.34 13.25
CA ASP A 369 12.91 0.16 13.30
C ASP A 369 12.52 -0.86 14.38
N LYS A 370 11.97 -0.36 15.49
CA LYS A 370 11.55 -1.19 16.64
C LYS A 370 10.07 -1.58 16.60
N MET A 371 9.32 -1.10 15.60
CA MET A 371 7.88 -1.34 15.56
C MET A 371 7.56 -2.81 15.37
N VAL A 372 6.70 -3.33 16.25
CA VAL A 372 6.02 -4.63 16.12
C VAL A 372 4.53 -4.38 16.22
N TRP A 373 3.79 -4.68 15.17
CA TRP A 373 2.38 -4.36 15.11
C TRP A 373 1.59 -5.40 14.27
N ASP A 374 0.29 -5.43 14.43
CA ASP A 374 -0.64 -6.28 13.67
C ASP A 374 -1.76 -5.48 13.01
N PHE A 375 -1.62 -4.14 12.97
CA PHE A 375 -2.69 -3.23 12.56
C PHE A 375 -4.02 -3.55 13.27
N ASP A 376 -3.95 -3.71 14.59
CA ASP A 376 -5.09 -4.00 15.45
C ASP A 376 -5.89 -5.25 15.02
N GLY A 377 -5.18 -6.28 14.63
CA GLY A 377 -5.75 -7.57 14.23
C GLY A 377 -6.08 -7.68 12.74
N THR A 378 -5.70 -6.71 11.94
CA THR A 378 -5.96 -6.69 10.48
C THR A 378 -5.40 -7.93 9.77
N PHE A 379 -4.27 -8.47 10.21
CA PHE A 379 -3.65 -9.68 9.65
C PHE A 379 -4.00 -10.96 10.40
N GLY A 380 -5.21 -11.06 10.94
CA GLY A 380 -5.63 -12.24 11.70
C GLY A 380 -4.85 -12.43 13.00
N GLY A 381 -4.36 -11.36 13.60
CA GLY A 381 -3.55 -11.37 14.84
C GLY A 381 -2.07 -11.65 14.62
N LYS A 382 -1.62 -11.89 13.38
CA LYS A 382 -0.19 -12.01 13.07
C LYS A 382 0.47 -10.63 13.11
N LYS A 383 1.54 -10.52 13.89
CA LYS A 383 2.34 -9.31 14.00
C LYS A 383 3.47 -9.33 12.99
N PHE A 384 3.81 -8.16 12.46
CA PHE A 384 5.05 -7.96 11.71
C PHE A 384 6.04 -7.14 12.56
N ALA A 385 7.33 -7.39 12.38
CA ALA A 385 8.40 -6.54 12.87
C ALA A 385 8.89 -5.68 11.70
N TYR A 386 8.95 -4.36 11.88
CA TYR A 386 9.28 -3.43 10.79
C TYR A 386 10.80 -3.27 10.57
N LYS A 387 11.58 -4.20 11.10
CA LYS A 387 13.05 -4.22 11.00
C LYS A 387 13.59 -4.39 9.57
N SER A 388 12.80 -5.00 8.70
CA SER A 388 13.10 -5.15 7.25
C SER A 388 12.71 -3.89 6.45
N HIS A 389 12.15 -2.88 7.10
CA HIS A 389 11.59 -1.67 6.48
C HIS A 389 10.44 -1.96 5.49
N THR A 390 9.81 -3.12 5.62
CA THR A 390 8.60 -3.50 4.88
C THR A 390 7.53 -4.01 5.86
N ILE A 391 6.26 -3.98 5.43
CA ILE A 391 5.22 -4.79 6.06
C ILE A 391 5.19 -6.12 5.31
N PRO A 392 5.87 -7.17 5.80
CA PRO A 392 6.12 -8.40 5.05
C PRO A 392 4.91 -9.34 5.04
N MET A 393 3.70 -8.79 4.98
CA MET A 393 2.45 -9.54 5.07
C MET A 393 1.81 -9.67 3.69
N ILE A 394 1.60 -10.90 3.24
CA ILE A 394 0.93 -11.22 1.97
C ILE A 394 -0.21 -12.20 2.24
N GLY A 395 -1.39 -11.86 1.76
CA GLY A 395 -2.52 -12.78 1.64
C GLY A 395 -2.64 -13.32 0.22
N LEU A 396 -3.02 -14.58 0.09
CA LEU A 396 -3.44 -15.20 -1.17
C LEU A 396 -4.97 -15.18 -1.27
N PHE A 397 -5.50 -14.85 -2.44
CA PHE A 397 -6.93 -14.69 -2.66
C PHE A 397 -7.36 -15.32 -3.98
N LYS A 398 -8.60 -15.80 -4.03
CA LYS A 398 -9.24 -16.31 -5.23
C LYS A 398 -10.51 -15.53 -5.53
N ALA A 399 -10.64 -15.06 -6.76
CA ALA A 399 -11.85 -14.41 -7.22
C ALA A 399 -12.94 -15.42 -7.53
N LYS A 400 -14.17 -15.09 -7.16
CA LYS A 400 -15.37 -15.77 -7.61
C LYS A 400 -16.33 -14.73 -8.16
N VAL A 401 -16.65 -14.87 -9.43
CA VAL A 401 -17.54 -13.95 -10.16
C VAL A 401 -18.81 -14.68 -10.56
N GLN A 402 -19.94 -14.03 -10.39
CA GLN A 402 -21.24 -14.49 -10.85
C GLN A 402 -21.92 -13.35 -11.61
N MET A 403 -22.53 -13.67 -12.76
CA MET A 403 -23.37 -12.74 -13.49
C MET A 403 -24.81 -12.88 -13.01
N VAL A 404 -25.39 -11.82 -12.50
CA VAL A 404 -26.78 -11.80 -12.00
C VAL A 404 -27.61 -10.87 -12.87
N LYS A 405 -28.78 -11.34 -13.28
CA LYS A 405 -29.73 -10.51 -14.04
C LYS A 405 -30.41 -9.50 -13.11
N MET A 406 -30.23 -8.23 -13.38
CA MET A 406 -30.91 -7.13 -12.69
C MET A 406 -31.66 -6.27 -13.72
N GLY A 407 -32.97 -6.48 -13.80
CA GLY A 407 -33.79 -5.96 -14.92
C GLY A 407 -33.32 -6.59 -16.22
N ASP A 408 -33.02 -5.78 -17.24
CA ASP A 408 -32.53 -6.23 -18.54
C ASP A 408 -30.99 -6.33 -18.65
N LYS A 409 -30.27 -6.06 -17.55
CA LYS A 409 -28.80 -6.03 -17.55
C LYS A 409 -28.22 -7.22 -16.79
N GLN A 410 -27.12 -7.77 -17.30
CA GLN A 410 -26.26 -8.68 -16.57
C GLN A 410 -25.24 -7.86 -15.75
N VAL A 411 -25.23 -8.05 -14.44
CA VAL A 411 -24.35 -7.32 -13.52
C VAL A 411 -23.40 -8.32 -12.85
N PRO A 412 -22.07 -8.07 -12.87
CA PRO A 412 -21.13 -8.93 -12.17
C PRO A 412 -21.28 -8.75 -10.66
N THR A 413 -21.35 -9.87 -9.96
CA THR A 413 -21.34 -9.94 -8.51
C THR A 413 -20.27 -10.92 -8.05
N GLY A 414 -19.94 -10.92 -6.78
CA GLY A 414 -18.93 -11.80 -6.22
C GLY A 414 -17.87 -11.05 -5.44
N GLY A 415 -16.76 -11.69 -5.18
CA GLY A 415 -15.70 -11.15 -4.34
C GLY A 415 -14.37 -11.85 -4.55
N VAL A 416 -13.39 -11.40 -3.80
CA VAL A 416 -12.04 -11.97 -3.73
C VAL A 416 -11.88 -12.56 -2.32
N TYR A 417 -11.74 -13.88 -2.24
CA TYR A 417 -11.79 -14.61 -0.98
C TYR A 417 -10.41 -15.17 -0.61
N PRO A 418 -10.01 -15.15 0.66
CA PRO A 418 -8.70 -15.64 1.09
C PRO A 418 -8.54 -17.15 0.82
N ILE A 419 -7.32 -17.51 0.44
CA ILE A 419 -6.86 -18.90 0.33
C ILE A 419 -5.84 -19.12 1.46
N GLY A 420 -6.32 -19.60 2.61
CA GLY A 420 -5.46 -19.79 3.78
C GLY A 420 -5.18 -18.48 4.55
N ASP A 421 -4.19 -18.55 5.39
CA ASP A 421 -3.80 -17.46 6.30
C ASP A 421 -2.85 -16.45 5.64
N TRP A 422 -2.67 -15.31 6.29
CA TRP A 422 -1.63 -14.35 5.96
C TRP A 422 -0.24 -14.98 6.08
N ILE A 423 0.60 -14.72 5.10
CA ILE A 423 1.97 -15.16 4.99
C ILE A 423 2.87 -14.01 5.43
N ASN A 424 3.75 -14.24 6.39
CA ASN A 424 4.84 -13.33 6.72
C ASN A 424 6.06 -13.72 5.88
N THR A 425 6.46 -12.88 4.93
CA THR A 425 7.54 -13.20 3.98
C THR A 425 8.91 -13.19 4.65
N ASP A 426 9.10 -12.50 5.78
CA ASP A 426 10.34 -12.56 6.56
C ASP A 426 10.57 -13.94 7.22
N GLU A 427 9.52 -14.75 7.36
CA GLU A 427 9.58 -16.10 7.94
C GLU A 427 9.77 -17.20 6.89
N ILE A 428 9.70 -16.86 5.60
CA ILE A 428 9.88 -17.83 4.53
C ILE A 428 11.37 -17.99 4.23
N LYS A 429 11.81 -19.24 4.20
CA LYS A 429 13.11 -19.60 3.61
C LYS A 429 12.94 -19.72 2.10
N TRP A 430 13.35 -18.70 1.41
CA TRP A 430 13.24 -18.60 -0.05
C TRP A 430 14.20 -19.54 -0.77
#